data_3896ecf703b9a3a2b095ec68e2cc13e9
#
_entry.id   3896ecf703b9a3a2b095ec68e2cc13e9
#
_cell.length_a   1.000
_cell.length_b   1.000
_cell.length_c   1.000
_cell.angle_alpha   90.00
_cell.angle_beta   90.00
_cell.angle_gamma   90.00
#
_symmetry.space_group_name_H-M   'P 1'
#
loop_
_entity.id
_entity.type
_entity.pdbx_description
1 polymer ?
#
loop_
_entity_poly.entity_id
_entity_poly.type
_entity_poly.pdbx_seq_one_letter_code
_entity_poly.pdbx_strand_id
1 'polypeptide(L)'
;DEAFERNERVRQRLINTLFAAFPATRGAQITHHWGGALGVPRDWSMSVTYDTRTGLGFAGGYSGHGVAATSLSGRTLADLILGRQSDLVSMPWVDHPVRQWEPEPLRWVASRAIVQIMGQSDRVEDAGRPGTARRMRIIRPFFGH
;
A
#
# COMPACT_ATOMS: atom_id res chain seq x y z
N ASP A 1 11.22 12.38 5.95
CA ASP A 1 10.78 13.74 5.58
C ASP A 1 9.86 14.31 6.64
N GLU A 2 10.41 15.09 7.57
CA GLU A 2 9.67 15.78 8.63
C GLU A 2 8.51 16.66 8.11
N ALA A 3 8.54 17.05 6.85
CA ALA A 3 7.49 17.86 6.22
C ALA A 3 6.15 17.13 6.13
N PHE A 4 6.13 15.79 6.00
CA PHE A 4 4.90 15.01 5.98
C PHE A 4 4.28 14.86 7.36
N GLU A 5 5.11 14.71 8.39
CA GLU A 5 4.66 14.53 9.78
C GLU A 5 4.01 15.80 10.35
N ARG A 6 4.36 16.97 9.79
CA ARG A 6 3.89 18.28 10.27
C ARG A 6 2.83 18.93 9.38
N ASN A 7 2.24 18.19 8.44
CA ASN A 7 1.24 18.75 7.54
C ASN A 7 -0.13 18.88 8.24
N GLU A 8 -0.44 20.10 8.69
CA GLU A 8 -1.68 20.38 9.43
C GLU A 8 -2.96 20.07 8.64
N ARG A 9 -2.94 20.19 7.30
CA ARG A 9 -4.10 19.81 6.47
C ARG A 9 -4.35 18.29 6.50
N VAL A 10 -3.28 17.50 6.48
CA VAL A 10 -3.38 16.04 6.58
C VAL A 10 -3.86 15.67 7.98
N ARG A 11 -3.26 16.24 9.02
CA ARG A 11 -3.69 16.05 10.41
C ARG A 11 -5.18 16.33 10.59
N GLN A 12 -5.68 17.48 10.11
CA GLN A 12 -7.09 17.84 10.25
C GLN A 12 -8.01 16.86 9.50
N ARG A 13 -7.62 16.38 8.33
CA ARG A 13 -8.38 15.33 7.62
C ARG A 13 -8.46 14.04 8.40
N LEU A 14 -7.36 13.58 8.98
CA LEU A 14 -7.33 12.38 9.81
C LEU A 14 -8.25 12.51 11.02
N ILE A 15 -8.22 13.65 11.71
CA ILE A 15 -9.10 13.96 12.84
C ILE A 15 -10.57 13.93 12.41
N ASN A 16 -10.91 14.55 11.29
CA ASN A 16 -12.28 14.57 10.77
C ASN A 16 -12.76 13.15 10.43
N THR A 17 -11.89 12.34 9.80
CA THR A 17 -12.18 10.94 9.49
C THR A 17 -12.36 10.10 10.75
N LEU A 18 -11.51 10.31 11.77
CA LEU A 18 -11.65 9.65 13.07
C LEU A 18 -13.00 9.94 13.71
N PHE A 19 -13.40 11.22 13.75
CA PHE A 19 -14.67 11.62 14.36
C PHE A 19 -15.90 11.21 13.55
N ALA A 20 -15.75 11.01 12.23
CA ALA A 20 -16.82 10.48 11.39
C ALA A 20 -16.98 8.95 11.61
N ALA A 21 -15.87 8.21 11.64
CA ALA A 21 -15.88 6.76 11.83
C ALA A 21 -16.23 6.36 13.28
N PHE A 22 -15.77 7.14 14.25
CA PHE A 22 -15.95 6.88 15.68
C PHE A 22 -16.50 8.11 16.42
N PRO A 23 -17.80 8.41 16.31
CA PRO A 23 -18.40 9.61 16.89
C PRO A 23 -18.18 9.76 18.41
N ALA A 24 -18.05 8.65 19.14
CA ALA A 24 -17.77 8.66 20.56
C ALA A 24 -16.41 9.29 20.95
N THR A 25 -15.50 9.43 20.00
CA THR A 25 -14.19 10.06 20.21
C THR A 25 -14.22 11.58 20.08
N ARG A 26 -15.37 12.17 19.70
CA ARG A 26 -15.54 13.62 19.61
C ARG A 26 -15.31 14.24 20.99
N GLY A 27 -14.40 15.19 21.05
CA GLY A 27 -14.00 15.82 22.31
C GLY A 27 -12.75 15.19 22.96
N ALA A 28 -12.26 14.07 22.45
CA ALA A 28 -10.96 13.55 22.87
C ALA A 28 -9.81 14.45 22.41
N GLN A 29 -8.83 14.66 23.28
CA GLN A 29 -7.63 15.41 22.96
C GLN A 29 -6.71 14.53 22.08
N ILE A 30 -6.45 14.98 20.85
CA ILE A 30 -5.44 14.33 19.99
C ILE A 30 -4.06 14.83 20.41
N THR A 31 -3.32 13.98 21.10
CA THR A 31 -2.01 14.32 21.66
C THR A 31 -0.86 14.12 20.66
N HIS A 32 -0.98 13.13 19.78
CA HIS A 32 0.07 12.77 18.83
C HIS A 32 -0.50 12.46 17.46
N HIS A 33 0.29 12.75 16.44
CA HIS A 33 0.07 12.26 15.08
C HIS A 33 1.44 11.98 14.45
N TRP A 34 1.49 11.04 13.54
CA TRP A 34 2.72 10.65 12.86
C TRP A 34 2.42 10.29 11.40
N GLY A 35 3.44 10.27 10.61
CA GLY A 35 3.41 9.83 9.21
C GLY A 35 4.73 9.17 8.85
N GLY A 36 4.76 8.48 7.71
CA GLY A 36 5.96 7.82 7.24
C GLY A 36 5.89 7.57 5.73
N ALA A 37 7.05 7.43 5.12
CA ALA A 37 7.14 7.03 3.72
C ALA A 37 6.78 5.55 3.57
N LEU A 38 5.95 5.24 2.60
CA LEU A 38 5.57 3.87 2.25
C LEU A 38 6.27 3.46 0.96
N GLY A 39 7.05 2.35 1.02
CA GLY A 39 7.60 1.71 -0.17
C GLY A 39 6.53 0.91 -0.90
N VAL A 40 6.20 1.31 -2.11
CA VAL A 40 5.17 0.64 -2.92
C VAL A 40 5.83 0.06 -4.17
N PRO A 41 5.71 -1.26 -4.42
CA PRO A 41 6.14 -1.86 -5.67
C PRO A 41 5.33 -1.34 -6.85
N ARG A 42 5.89 -1.44 -8.06
CA ARG A 42 5.26 -0.91 -9.28
C ARG A 42 3.89 -1.52 -9.57
N ASP A 43 3.70 -2.78 -9.24
CA ASP A 43 2.50 -3.58 -9.44
C ASP A 43 1.64 -3.75 -8.19
N TRP A 44 2.01 -3.07 -7.10
CA TRP A 44 1.33 -3.12 -5.80
C TRP A 44 1.24 -4.50 -5.17
N SER A 45 2.07 -5.44 -5.63
CA SER A 45 2.06 -6.83 -5.18
C SER A 45 3.14 -7.09 -4.15
N MET A 46 2.81 -7.88 -3.13
CA MET A 46 3.82 -8.33 -2.18
C MET A 46 4.74 -9.38 -2.82
N SER A 47 5.98 -9.47 -2.33
CA SER A 47 6.92 -10.50 -2.72
C SER A 47 7.61 -11.10 -1.51
N VAL A 48 7.81 -12.42 -1.55
CA VAL A 48 8.58 -13.19 -0.57
C VAL A 48 9.58 -14.04 -1.34
N THR A 49 10.86 -13.88 -1.04
CA THR A 49 11.91 -14.64 -1.74
C THR A 49 13.00 -15.08 -0.77
N TYR A 50 13.65 -16.18 -1.09
CA TYR A 50 14.79 -16.71 -0.34
C TYR A 50 15.83 -17.29 -1.27
N ASP A 51 17.01 -16.67 -1.33
CA ASP A 51 18.16 -17.19 -2.09
C ASP A 51 18.94 -18.17 -1.22
N THR A 52 18.79 -19.46 -1.49
CA THR A 52 19.51 -20.55 -0.77
C THR A 52 21.03 -20.46 -0.92
N ARG A 53 21.53 -19.86 -1.99
CA ARG A 53 22.96 -19.73 -2.25
C ARG A 53 23.61 -18.68 -1.35
N THR A 54 22.92 -17.59 -1.10
CA THR A 54 23.42 -16.47 -0.27
C THR A 54 22.90 -16.50 1.16
N GLY A 55 21.81 -17.23 1.41
CA GLY A 55 21.10 -17.22 2.69
C GLY A 55 20.27 -15.95 2.94
N LEU A 56 20.12 -15.09 1.92
CA LEU A 56 19.34 -13.87 2.05
C LEU A 56 17.86 -14.11 1.77
N GLY A 57 17.00 -13.60 2.65
CA GLY A 57 15.56 -13.61 2.49
C GLY A 57 14.97 -12.21 2.47
N PHE A 58 13.90 -12.05 1.73
CA PHE A 58 13.13 -10.81 1.66
C PHE A 58 11.63 -11.10 1.76
N ALA A 59 10.93 -10.24 2.48
CA ALA A 59 9.47 -10.21 2.50
C ALA A 59 9.00 -8.76 2.60
N GLY A 60 8.19 -8.30 1.64
CA GLY A 60 7.81 -6.89 1.59
C GLY A 60 6.83 -6.57 0.48
N GLY A 61 6.64 -5.25 0.21
CA GLY A 61 5.74 -4.78 -0.83
C GLY A 61 4.26 -4.79 -0.43
N TYR A 62 3.96 -4.67 0.84
CA TYR A 62 2.59 -4.84 1.36
C TYR A 62 1.59 -3.74 1.00
N SER A 63 2.04 -2.62 0.47
CA SER A 63 1.20 -1.55 -0.12
C SER A 63 0.00 -1.12 0.74
N GLY A 64 0.19 -1.01 2.07
CA GLY A 64 -0.85 -0.62 3.03
C GLY A 64 -1.53 -1.79 3.76
N HIS A 65 -1.35 -3.04 3.35
CA HIS A 65 -1.94 -4.23 3.97
C HIS A 65 -0.99 -4.93 4.96
N GLY A 66 0.01 -4.21 5.50
CA GLY A 66 1.12 -4.78 6.25
C GLY A 66 0.72 -5.64 7.45
N VAL A 67 -0.32 -5.29 8.19
CA VAL A 67 -0.69 -6.00 9.42
C VAL A 67 -0.99 -7.49 9.17
N ALA A 68 -1.83 -7.80 8.20
CA ALA A 68 -2.14 -9.20 7.85
C ALA A 68 -1.06 -9.83 6.96
N ALA A 69 -0.57 -9.07 5.97
CA ALA A 69 0.40 -9.56 5.00
C ALA A 69 1.76 -9.93 5.62
N THR A 70 2.22 -9.22 6.64
CA THR A 70 3.49 -9.55 7.31
C THR A 70 3.45 -10.91 8.01
N SER A 71 2.34 -11.25 8.66
CA SER A 71 2.18 -12.57 9.29
C SER A 71 2.22 -13.69 8.26
N LEU A 72 1.51 -13.51 7.14
CA LEU A 72 1.48 -14.49 6.05
C LEU A 72 2.86 -14.62 5.39
N SER A 73 3.49 -13.51 5.05
CA SER A 73 4.83 -13.46 4.44
C SER A 73 5.91 -14.05 5.34
N GLY A 74 5.83 -13.77 6.66
CA GLY A 74 6.78 -14.32 7.62
C GLY A 74 6.69 -15.84 7.70
N ARG A 75 5.48 -16.40 7.66
CA ARG A 75 5.27 -17.86 7.61
C ARG A 75 5.77 -18.45 6.30
N THR A 76 5.47 -17.82 5.16
CA THR A 76 5.97 -18.23 3.86
C THR A 76 7.52 -18.25 3.84
N LEU A 77 8.13 -17.16 4.32
CA LEU A 77 9.60 -17.04 4.37
C LEU A 77 10.23 -18.11 5.29
N ALA A 78 9.61 -18.37 6.44
CA ALA A 78 10.07 -19.42 7.34
C ALA A 78 10.01 -20.82 6.68
N ASP A 79 8.94 -21.11 5.95
CA ASP A 79 8.81 -22.38 5.23
C ASP A 79 9.85 -22.52 4.10
N LEU A 80 10.12 -21.42 3.37
CA LEU A 80 11.19 -21.39 2.36
C LEU A 80 12.58 -21.64 2.97
N ILE A 81 12.91 -20.98 4.09
CA ILE A 81 14.20 -21.15 4.80
C ILE A 81 14.35 -22.57 5.32
N LEU A 82 13.29 -23.15 5.85
CA LEU A 82 13.31 -24.49 6.44
C LEU A 82 13.10 -25.62 5.41
N GLY A 83 12.92 -25.29 4.13
CA GLY A 83 12.64 -26.26 3.07
C GLY A 83 11.33 -27.03 3.24
N ARG A 84 10.34 -26.45 3.94
CA ARG A 84 9.05 -27.08 4.16
C ARG A 84 8.18 -27.02 2.92
N GLN A 85 7.52 -28.12 2.61
CA GLN A 85 6.53 -28.18 1.53
C GLN A 85 5.15 -27.85 2.09
N SER A 86 4.78 -26.58 2.06
CA SER A 86 3.45 -26.10 2.44
C SER A 86 2.76 -25.41 1.25
N ASP A 87 1.46 -25.22 1.32
CA ASP A 87 0.72 -24.46 0.29
C ASP A 87 1.27 -23.03 0.12
N LEU A 88 1.85 -22.46 1.18
CA LEU A 88 2.38 -21.11 1.18
C LEU A 88 3.56 -20.91 0.22
N VAL A 89 4.41 -21.94 0.04
CA VAL A 89 5.57 -21.85 -0.84
C VAL A 89 5.22 -21.96 -2.33
N SER A 90 3.99 -22.36 -2.65
CA SER A 90 3.44 -22.42 -4.02
C SER A 90 2.63 -21.19 -4.40
N MET A 91 2.47 -20.22 -3.50
CA MET A 91 1.62 -19.05 -3.71
C MET A 91 2.25 -18.04 -4.68
N PRO A 92 1.42 -17.25 -5.39
CA PRO A 92 1.89 -16.31 -6.43
C PRO A 92 2.85 -15.21 -5.95
N TRP A 93 2.91 -14.93 -4.66
CA TRP A 93 3.84 -13.95 -4.09
C TRP A 93 5.25 -14.49 -3.85
N VAL A 94 5.46 -15.82 -3.97
CA VAL A 94 6.78 -16.43 -3.86
C VAL A 94 7.56 -16.17 -5.15
N ASP A 95 8.75 -15.58 -5.01
CA ASP A 95 9.61 -15.18 -6.12
C ASP A 95 8.90 -14.28 -7.16
N HIS A 96 7.89 -13.54 -6.72
CA HIS A 96 7.16 -12.63 -7.59
C HIS A 96 8.09 -11.58 -8.21
N PRO A 97 8.16 -11.48 -9.56
CA PRO A 97 9.06 -10.57 -10.24
C PRO A 97 8.58 -9.12 -10.10
N VAL A 98 9.24 -8.35 -9.26
CA VAL A 98 8.92 -6.95 -9.07
C VAL A 98 9.40 -6.12 -10.26
N ARG A 99 8.48 -5.48 -10.99
CA ARG A 99 8.84 -4.56 -12.07
C ARG A 99 9.48 -3.29 -11.50
N GLN A 100 10.48 -2.81 -12.21
CA GLN A 100 11.07 -1.51 -11.90
C GLN A 100 10.07 -0.38 -12.22
N TRP A 101 10.11 0.66 -11.41
CA TRP A 101 9.40 1.89 -11.70
C TRP A 101 9.99 2.59 -12.91
N GLU A 102 9.16 3.35 -13.59
CA GLU A 102 9.61 4.22 -14.67
C GLU A 102 10.67 5.23 -14.16
N PRO A 103 11.65 5.63 -15.00
CA PRO A 103 12.65 6.63 -14.62
C PRO A 103 12.02 7.99 -14.33
N GLU A 104 12.70 8.78 -13.49
CA GLU A 104 12.28 10.17 -13.25
C GLU A 104 12.46 11.03 -14.52
N PRO A 105 11.54 11.96 -14.79
CA PRO A 105 10.40 12.40 -13.97
C PRO A 105 9.09 11.63 -14.23
N LEU A 106 9.09 10.62 -15.09
CA LEU A 106 7.87 9.90 -15.49
C LEU A 106 7.20 9.22 -14.30
N ARG A 107 7.99 8.61 -13.42
CA ARG A 107 7.48 7.99 -12.18
C ARG A 107 6.72 9.00 -11.33
N TRP A 108 7.29 10.19 -11.11
CA TRP A 108 6.67 11.22 -10.31
C TRP A 108 5.35 11.71 -10.92
N VAL A 109 5.35 11.98 -12.24
CA VAL A 109 4.15 12.45 -12.96
C VAL A 109 3.04 11.39 -12.92
N ALA A 110 3.38 10.13 -13.21
CA ALA A 110 2.42 9.03 -13.21
C ALA A 110 1.83 8.79 -11.82
N SER A 111 2.66 8.72 -10.79
CA SER A 111 2.22 8.53 -9.40
C SER A 111 1.30 9.67 -8.95
N ARG A 112 1.65 10.90 -9.29
CA ARG A 112 0.83 12.08 -8.96
C ARG A 112 -0.52 12.06 -9.67
N ALA A 113 -0.54 11.69 -10.95
CA ALA A 113 -1.78 11.55 -11.71
C ALA A 113 -2.70 10.46 -11.13
N ILE A 114 -2.14 9.30 -10.78
CA ILE A 114 -2.89 8.19 -10.15
C ILE A 114 -3.53 8.67 -8.84
N VAL A 115 -2.75 9.28 -7.93
CA VAL A 115 -3.26 9.78 -6.65
C VAL A 115 -4.37 10.82 -6.84
N GLN A 116 -4.22 11.72 -7.83
CA GLN A 116 -5.27 12.70 -8.13
C GLN A 116 -6.56 12.05 -8.67
N ILE A 117 -6.44 11.07 -9.56
CA ILE A 117 -7.60 10.35 -10.10
C ILE A 117 -8.32 9.57 -8.99
N MET A 118 -7.57 8.89 -8.12
CA MET A 118 -8.14 8.19 -6.96
C MET A 118 -8.88 9.16 -6.04
N GLY A 119 -8.25 10.25 -5.63
CA GLY A 119 -8.89 11.23 -4.76
C GLY A 119 -10.09 11.96 -5.37
N GLN A 120 -10.17 12.08 -6.70
CA GLN A 120 -11.37 12.55 -7.39
C GLN A 120 -12.47 11.48 -7.42
N SER A 121 -12.09 10.21 -7.56
CA SER A 121 -13.03 9.09 -7.53
C SER A 121 -13.70 8.97 -6.17
N ASP A 122 -12.93 9.06 -5.09
CA ASP A 122 -13.45 9.04 -3.72
C ASP A 122 -14.48 10.16 -3.48
N ARG A 123 -14.20 11.38 -3.94
CA ARG A 123 -15.15 12.50 -3.80
C ARG A 123 -16.45 12.29 -4.57
N VAL A 124 -16.39 11.59 -5.70
CA VAL A 124 -17.60 11.30 -6.51
C VAL A 124 -18.43 10.21 -5.84
N GLU A 125 -17.77 9.21 -5.23
CA GLU A 125 -18.44 8.17 -4.43
C GLU A 125 -19.06 8.74 -3.17
N ASP A 126 -18.35 9.59 -2.44
CA ASP A 126 -18.87 10.29 -1.25
C ASP A 126 -20.10 11.13 -1.59
N ALA A 127 -20.18 11.67 -2.80
CA ALA A 127 -21.33 12.40 -3.30
C ALA A 127 -22.48 11.50 -3.81
N GLY A 128 -22.37 10.17 -3.68
CA GLY A 128 -23.38 9.20 -4.12
C GLY A 128 -23.58 9.14 -5.64
N ARG A 129 -22.60 9.59 -6.44
CA ARG A 129 -22.72 9.63 -7.92
C ARG A 129 -22.09 8.39 -8.56
N PRO A 130 -22.81 7.67 -9.45
CA PRO A 130 -22.21 6.59 -10.21
C PRO A 130 -21.23 7.16 -11.24
N GLY A 131 -19.98 6.72 -11.23
CA GLY A 131 -18.99 7.23 -12.21
C GLY A 131 -17.55 6.78 -12.01
N THR A 132 -17.23 6.16 -10.89
CA THR A 132 -15.90 5.70 -10.53
C THR A 132 -15.37 4.58 -11.42
N ALA A 133 -16.22 3.63 -11.83
CA ALA A 133 -15.81 2.50 -12.65
C ALA A 133 -15.17 2.91 -14.00
N ARG A 134 -15.59 4.03 -14.58
CA ARG A 134 -15.04 4.51 -15.86
C ARG A 134 -13.67 5.15 -15.72
N ARG A 135 -13.42 5.85 -14.60
CA ARG A 135 -12.13 6.49 -14.28
C ARG A 135 -11.11 5.46 -13.80
N MET A 136 -11.52 4.50 -12.98
CA MET A 136 -10.68 3.39 -12.55
C MET A 136 -10.21 2.54 -13.72
N ARG A 137 -10.98 2.43 -14.81
CA ARG A 137 -10.57 1.71 -16.03
C ARG A 137 -9.35 2.33 -16.72
N ILE A 138 -9.13 3.64 -16.55
CA ILE A 138 -7.96 4.35 -17.12
C ILE A 138 -6.68 4.02 -16.37
N ILE A 139 -6.75 3.84 -15.06
CA ILE A 139 -5.58 3.55 -14.22
C ILE A 139 -5.35 2.06 -13.99
N ARG A 140 -6.31 1.21 -14.34
CA ARG A 140 -6.20 -0.25 -14.20
C ARG A 140 -4.91 -0.85 -14.79
N PRO A 141 -4.41 -0.44 -15.98
CA PRO A 141 -3.16 -0.97 -16.52
C PRO A 141 -1.92 -0.68 -15.66
N PHE A 142 -2.01 0.30 -14.76
CA PHE A 142 -0.91 0.63 -13.84
C PHE A 142 -0.83 -0.32 -12.63
N PHE A 143 -1.90 -1.06 -12.33
CA PHE A 143 -1.95 -1.99 -11.20
C PHE A 143 -1.67 -3.45 -11.57
N GLY A 144 -1.27 -3.74 -12.80
CA GLY A 144 -0.74 -5.06 -13.18
C GLY A 144 -1.76 -6.20 -13.27
N HIS A 145 -3.07 -5.91 -13.34
CA HIS A 145 -4.14 -6.91 -13.48
C HIS A 145 -4.91 -6.73 -14.77
#